data_65a230b0db85e619af570ff8eb7147ed
#
_entry.id   65a230b0db85e619af570ff8eb7147ed
#
_cell.length_a   1.000
_cell.length_b   1.000
_cell.length_c   1.000
_cell.angle_alpha   90.00
_cell.angle_beta   90.00
_cell.angle_gamma   90.00
#
_symmetry.space_group_name_H-M   'P 1'
#
loop_
_entity.id
_entity.type
_entity.pdbx_description
1 polymer ?
#
loop_
_entity_poly.entity_id
_entity_poly.type
_entity_poly.pdbx_seq_one_letter_code
_entity_poly.pdbx_strand_id
1 'polypeptide(L)'
;MDFINPTEEFVGKRRAIQGFGIYGKYAIILYHTGVCALYDLETRQPEPLNVIKLASYNDGPDKRYINHANDVMFAGQLDDGRPLIYIQAGNSGECDENGFIACCEVEAVNIAPDENGKIRISTEAVQTIYYKNDGIENTKYQTPGWGWPSSLVDIEKGYYYLFSARYRTKIEFIDKYNENNYILTRFPLPKTDKRYVTLTPADITEQFELPFDILFTQGGTLRDGIIYYTFGCGKPHYPDAMRIIDANKGKMLQRIDLSECIFAQEEIECCAFYGDRLMVNTAGCAIYEIELD
;
A
#
# COMPACT_ATOMS: atom_id res chain seq x y z
N MET A 1 19.08 -0.01 -6.78
CA MET A 1 19.37 -1.47 -6.80
C MET A 1 18.42 -2.12 -7.77
N ASP A 2 18.95 -2.73 -8.83
CA ASP A 2 18.13 -3.54 -9.73
C ASP A 2 17.89 -4.91 -9.10
N PHE A 3 16.74 -5.51 -9.37
CA PHE A 3 16.40 -6.83 -8.87
C PHE A 3 15.76 -7.70 -9.97
N ILE A 4 15.82 -9.02 -9.78
CA ILE A 4 15.28 -10.00 -10.72
C ILE A 4 13.89 -10.42 -10.22
N ASN A 5 12.88 -10.28 -11.08
CA ASN A 5 11.54 -10.77 -10.78
C ASN A 5 11.54 -12.30 -10.61
N PRO A 6 10.72 -12.83 -9.69
CA PRO A 6 10.42 -14.26 -9.66
C PRO A 6 9.91 -14.76 -11.01
N THR A 7 9.99 -16.06 -11.23
CA THR A 7 9.53 -16.68 -12.47
C THR A 7 8.03 -16.51 -12.70
N GLU A 8 7.56 -16.62 -13.94
CA GLU A 8 6.13 -16.55 -14.27
C GLU A 8 5.27 -17.55 -13.52
N GLU A 9 5.83 -18.69 -13.15
CA GLU A 9 5.15 -19.71 -12.36
C GLU A 9 4.66 -19.14 -11.02
N PHE A 10 5.44 -18.25 -10.39
CA PHE A 10 5.07 -17.60 -9.14
C PHE A 10 4.18 -16.37 -9.33
N VAL A 11 4.59 -15.46 -10.22
CA VAL A 11 3.98 -14.11 -10.29
C VAL A 11 2.94 -13.95 -11.40
N GLY A 12 2.76 -14.98 -12.21
CA GLY A 12 1.86 -14.95 -13.37
C GLY A 12 2.45 -14.16 -14.55
N LYS A 13 1.75 -14.21 -15.69
CA LYS A 13 2.23 -13.64 -16.97
C LYS A 13 2.49 -12.12 -16.92
N ARG A 14 1.72 -11.37 -16.15
CA ARG A 14 1.86 -9.91 -16.10
C ARG A 14 3.05 -9.45 -15.30
N ARG A 15 3.53 -10.24 -14.34
CA ARG A 15 4.62 -9.88 -13.42
C ARG A 15 4.50 -8.46 -12.84
N ALA A 16 3.26 -8.01 -12.63
CA ALA A 16 2.99 -6.65 -12.19
C ALA A 16 3.46 -6.49 -10.73
N ILE A 17 4.54 -5.75 -10.58
CA ILE A 17 5.03 -5.27 -9.30
C ILE A 17 3.99 -4.31 -8.75
N GLN A 18 3.86 -4.26 -7.44
CA GLN A 18 2.95 -3.40 -6.71
C GLN A 18 3.61 -2.93 -5.41
N GLY A 19 3.09 -3.32 -4.27
CA GLY A 19 3.54 -2.87 -2.97
C GLY A 19 5.01 -3.12 -2.67
N PHE A 20 5.59 -2.21 -1.90
CA PHE A 20 6.97 -2.23 -1.46
C PHE A 20 7.06 -1.88 0.03
N GLY A 21 7.69 -2.75 0.81
CA GLY A 21 7.90 -2.53 2.23
C GLY A 21 9.31 -2.90 2.66
N ILE A 22 9.81 -2.25 3.71
CA ILE A 22 11.14 -2.51 4.27
C ILE A 22 11.04 -2.80 5.76
N TYR A 23 11.73 -3.86 6.20
CA TYR A 23 11.92 -4.21 7.61
C TYR A 23 13.37 -4.55 7.88
N GLY A 24 14.04 -3.72 8.71
CA GLY A 24 15.47 -3.81 8.90
C GLY A 24 16.23 -3.66 7.59
N LYS A 25 16.99 -4.68 7.21
CA LYS A 25 17.73 -4.72 5.94
C LYS A 25 16.99 -5.42 4.81
N TYR A 26 15.80 -5.92 5.06
CA TYR A 26 15.04 -6.68 4.10
C TYR A 26 13.97 -5.83 3.42
N ALA A 27 13.91 -5.93 2.10
CA ALA A 27 12.81 -5.40 1.29
C ALA A 27 11.87 -6.53 0.88
N ILE A 28 10.58 -6.27 0.96
CA ILE A 28 9.56 -7.10 0.35
C ILE A 28 8.96 -6.38 -0.86
N ILE A 29 8.83 -7.11 -1.96
CA ILE A 29 8.13 -6.66 -3.16
C ILE A 29 6.88 -7.50 -3.30
N LEU A 30 5.73 -6.86 -3.38
CA LEU A 30 4.46 -7.52 -3.64
C LEU A 30 4.12 -7.48 -5.13
N TYR A 31 3.46 -8.51 -5.59
CA TYR A 31 2.92 -8.63 -6.93
C TYR A 31 1.39 -8.69 -6.84
N HIS A 32 0.72 -8.19 -7.83
CA HIS A 32 -0.76 -8.11 -7.85
C HIS A 32 -1.46 -9.45 -7.53
N THR A 33 -0.79 -10.57 -7.73
CA THR A 33 -1.29 -11.92 -7.44
C THR A 33 -1.12 -12.35 -5.98
N GLY A 34 -0.66 -11.46 -5.09
CA GLY A 34 -0.37 -11.78 -3.69
C GLY A 34 0.92 -12.59 -3.49
N VAL A 35 1.79 -12.62 -4.48
CA VAL A 35 3.16 -13.13 -4.33
C VAL A 35 4.01 -12.08 -3.64
N CYS A 36 4.84 -12.50 -2.70
CA CYS A 36 5.79 -11.69 -1.96
C CYS A 36 7.20 -12.23 -2.19
N ALA A 37 8.10 -11.39 -2.68
CA ALA A 37 9.52 -11.70 -2.86
C ALA A 37 10.36 -10.91 -1.86
N LEU A 38 11.31 -11.58 -1.20
CA LEU A 38 12.21 -11.03 -0.19
C LEU A 38 13.58 -10.77 -0.78
N TYR A 39 14.11 -9.55 -0.59
CA TYR A 39 15.45 -9.14 -1.03
C TYR A 39 16.26 -8.60 0.15
N ASP A 40 17.59 -8.68 0.06
CA ASP A 40 18.53 -8.11 1.05
C ASP A 40 19.15 -6.83 0.49
N LEU A 41 18.85 -5.69 1.12
CA LEU A 41 19.33 -4.37 0.71
C LEU A 41 20.81 -4.14 1.00
N GLU A 42 21.41 -4.89 1.96
CA GLU A 42 22.83 -4.78 2.28
C GLU A 42 23.69 -5.53 1.27
N THR A 43 23.32 -6.77 0.94
CA THR A 43 24.06 -7.56 -0.04
C THR A 43 23.83 -7.12 -1.45
N ARG A 44 22.69 -6.46 -1.73
CA ARG A 44 22.26 -5.98 -3.05
C ARG A 44 22.26 -7.07 -4.12
N GLN A 45 22.06 -8.32 -3.72
CA GLN A 45 21.90 -9.42 -4.65
C GLN A 45 20.61 -9.22 -5.44
N PRO A 46 20.63 -9.33 -6.77
CA PRO A 46 19.44 -9.10 -7.58
C PRO A 46 18.39 -10.21 -7.45
N GLU A 47 18.82 -11.44 -7.12
CA GLU A 47 17.90 -12.56 -6.92
C GLU A 47 17.17 -12.47 -5.57
N PRO A 48 15.88 -12.85 -5.53
CA PRO A 48 15.15 -12.89 -4.26
C PRO A 48 15.71 -13.99 -3.35
N LEU A 49 15.88 -13.68 -2.07
CA LEU A 49 16.25 -14.66 -1.04
C LEU A 49 15.21 -15.75 -0.90
N ASN A 50 13.94 -15.36 -1.01
CA ASN A 50 12.80 -16.25 -0.91
C ASN A 50 11.58 -15.64 -1.59
N VAL A 51 10.71 -16.50 -2.11
CA VAL A 51 9.42 -16.13 -2.73
C VAL A 51 8.33 -16.96 -2.12
N ILE A 52 7.26 -16.32 -1.69
CA ILE A 52 6.08 -16.97 -1.12
C ILE A 52 4.80 -16.40 -1.72
N LYS A 53 3.70 -17.05 -1.45
CA LYS A 53 2.37 -16.46 -1.54
C LYS A 53 1.93 -16.01 -0.15
N LEU A 54 1.41 -14.80 -0.04
CA LEU A 54 0.89 -14.25 1.22
C LEU A 54 -0.22 -15.15 1.79
N ALA A 55 -0.30 -15.26 3.10
CA ALA A 55 -1.25 -16.16 3.77
C ALA A 55 -2.71 -15.84 3.42
N SER A 56 -3.07 -14.58 3.36
CA SER A 56 -4.42 -14.12 2.98
C SER A 56 -4.79 -14.41 1.52
N TYR A 57 -3.80 -14.69 0.66
CA TYR A 57 -4.01 -15.05 -0.75
C TYR A 57 -4.06 -16.58 -1.01
N ASN A 58 -3.63 -17.40 -0.06
CA ASN A 58 -3.56 -18.85 -0.27
C ASN A 58 -4.90 -19.56 -0.10
N ASP A 59 -5.60 -19.33 1.01
CA ASP A 59 -6.74 -20.16 1.43
C ASP A 59 -7.90 -19.38 2.08
N GLY A 60 -7.93 -18.05 2.00
CA GLY A 60 -8.99 -17.25 2.60
C GLY A 60 -10.34 -17.49 1.94
N PRO A 61 -11.44 -17.52 2.72
CA PRO A 61 -12.79 -17.56 2.17
C PRO A 61 -13.08 -16.36 1.28
N ASP A 62 -12.27 -15.33 1.41
CA ASP A 62 -12.44 -14.03 0.78
C ASP A 62 -11.49 -13.78 -0.41
N LYS A 63 -11.08 -14.83 -1.12
CA LYS A 63 -10.22 -14.73 -2.34
C LYS A 63 -10.67 -13.68 -3.35
N ARG A 64 -11.94 -13.36 -3.37
CA ARG A 64 -12.55 -12.35 -4.22
C ARG A 64 -12.21 -10.91 -3.82
N TYR A 65 -11.84 -10.66 -2.55
CA TYR A 65 -11.47 -9.32 -2.07
C TYR A 65 -10.00 -9.01 -2.28
N ILE A 66 -9.20 -10.05 -2.44
CA ILE A 66 -7.75 -10.01 -2.48
C ILE A 66 -7.30 -10.33 -3.90
N ASN A 67 -7.70 -9.50 -4.86
CA ASN A 67 -7.34 -9.71 -6.25
C ASN A 67 -6.17 -8.82 -6.71
N HIS A 68 -5.77 -7.86 -5.86
CA HIS A 68 -4.73 -6.89 -6.19
C HIS A 68 -4.03 -6.44 -4.90
N ALA A 69 -2.82 -6.93 -4.65
CA ALA A 69 -1.98 -6.46 -3.54
C ALA A 69 -1.34 -5.14 -3.96
N ASN A 70 -2.09 -4.04 -3.80
CA ASN A 70 -1.76 -2.75 -4.38
C ASN A 70 -0.65 -2.01 -3.64
N ASP A 71 -0.64 -2.12 -2.32
CA ASP A 71 0.27 -1.37 -1.45
C ASP A 71 0.57 -2.18 -0.20
N VAL A 72 1.72 -1.92 0.45
CA VAL A 72 2.10 -2.57 1.70
C VAL A 72 2.88 -1.62 2.61
N MET A 73 2.50 -1.62 3.88
CA MET A 73 3.21 -0.87 4.91
C MET A 73 3.55 -1.77 6.09
N PHE A 74 4.82 -1.76 6.54
CA PHE A 74 5.19 -2.31 7.84
C PHE A 74 4.78 -1.33 8.94
N ALA A 75 3.98 -1.78 9.92
CA ALA A 75 3.59 -0.98 11.07
C ALA A 75 3.24 -1.83 12.28
N GLY A 76 3.92 -1.58 13.40
CA GLY A 76 3.70 -2.32 14.65
C GLY A 76 4.17 -3.77 14.61
N GLN A 77 3.85 -4.49 15.68
CA GLN A 77 4.21 -5.91 15.86
C GLN A 77 3.21 -6.60 16.79
N LEU A 78 3.17 -7.92 16.72
CA LEU A 78 2.47 -8.75 17.70
C LEU A 78 3.23 -8.82 19.02
N ASP A 79 2.59 -9.36 20.08
CA ASP A 79 3.19 -9.55 21.39
C ASP A 79 4.41 -10.49 21.36
N ASP A 80 4.49 -11.37 20.36
CA ASP A 80 5.64 -12.26 20.13
C ASP A 80 6.80 -11.60 19.36
N GLY A 81 6.67 -10.31 19.01
CA GLY A 81 7.67 -9.50 18.33
C GLY A 81 7.64 -9.62 16.80
N ARG A 82 6.78 -10.42 16.19
CA ARG A 82 6.67 -10.48 14.73
C ARG A 82 6.08 -9.18 14.18
N PRO A 83 6.75 -8.52 13.21
CA PRO A 83 6.23 -7.31 12.61
C PRO A 83 4.94 -7.57 11.83
N LEU A 84 4.08 -6.57 11.76
CA LEU A 84 2.86 -6.59 10.99
C LEU A 84 3.04 -5.84 9.67
N ILE A 85 2.44 -6.37 8.61
CA ILE A 85 2.25 -5.68 7.34
C ILE A 85 0.76 -5.44 7.12
N TYR A 86 0.45 -4.25 6.64
CA TYR A 86 -0.88 -3.85 6.20
C TYR A 86 -0.85 -3.80 4.68
N ILE A 87 -1.66 -4.64 4.06
CA ILE A 87 -1.70 -4.82 2.62
C ILE A 87 -3.03 -4.30 2.12
N GLN A 88 -3.01 -3.25 1.33
CA GLN A 88 -4.23 -2.82 0.65
C GLN A 88 -4.57 -3.86 -0.41
N ALA A 89 -5.68 -4.52 -0.19
CA ALA A 89 -6.18 -5.57 -1.04
C ALA A 89 -7.54 -5.14 -1.60
N GLY A 90 -7.71 -5.22 -2.87
CA GLY A 90 -9.02 -4.95 -3.46
C GLY A 90 -8.99 -4.03 -4.65
N ASN A 91 -10.01 -4.14 -5.43
CA ASN A 91 -10.21 -3.42 -6.66
C ASN A 91 -10.74 -2.02 -6.38
N SER A 92 -10.29 -1.10 -7.17
CA SER A 92 -10.72 0.29 -7.42
C SER A 92 -12.16 0.68 -7.01
N GLY A 93 -12.59 0.34 -5.78
CA GLY A 93 -13.90 0.73 -5.25
C GLY A 93 -15.08 -0.02 -5.85
N GLU A 94 -14.89 -1.22 -6.36
CA GLU A 94 -16.00 -2.11 -6.65
C GLU A 94 -16.53 -2.69 -5.35
N CYS A 95 -17.78 -2.37 -5.04
CA CYS A 95 -18.50 -3.11 -3.99
C CYS A 95 -18.63 -4.55 -4.45
N ASP A 96 -18.27 -5.45 -3.61
CA ASP A 96 -18.60 -6.86 -3.81
C ASP A 96 -20.08 -7.12 -3.53
N GLU A 97 -20.50 -8.35 -3.67
CA GLU A 97 -21.87 -8.76 -3.36
C GLU A 97 -22.30 -8.55 -1.90
N ASN A 98 -21.34 -8.35 -0.99
CA ASN A 98 -21.58 -8.03 0.43
C ASN A 98 -21.51 -6.52 0.70
N GLY A 99 -21.24 -5.70 -0.31
CA GLY A 99 -21.21 -4.25 -0.22
C GLY A 99 -19.96 -3.65 0.42
N PHE A 100 -18.85 -4.41 0.53
CA PHE A 100 -17.57 -3.85 0.97
C PHE A 100 -16.94 -2.98 -0.13
N ILE A 101 -16.35 -1.86 0.27
CA ILE A 101 -15.77 -0.87 -0.64
C ILE A 101 -14.25 -0.94 -0.64
N ALA A 102 -13.64 -1.20 0.51
CA ALA A 102 -12.20 -1.35 0.65
C ALA A 102 -11.88 -2.49 1.61
N CYS A 103 -10.71 -3.09 1.41
CA CYS A 103 -10.21 -4.19 2.21
C CYS A 103 -8.71 -4.04 2.44
N CYS A 104 -8.29 -4.18 3.69
CA CYS A 104 -6.88 -4.26 4.08
C CYS A 104 -6.63 -5.58 4.80
N GLU A 105 -5.70 -6.38 4.30
CA GLU A 105 -5.21 -7.57 5.00
C GLU A 105 -4.05 -7.20 5.91
N VAL A 106 -4.07 -7.72 7.13
CA VAL A 106 -3.00 -7.57 8.11
C VAL A 106 -2.37 -8.93 8.33
N GLU A 107 -1.08 -9.04 8.04
CA GLU A 107 -0.34 -10.29 8.22
C GLU A 107 0.85 -10.09 9.15
N ALA A 108 1.11 -11.07 10.01
CA ALA A 108 2.35 -11.15 10.78
C ALA A 108 3.43 -11.78 9.89
N VAL A 109 4.60 -11.17 9.90
CA VAL A 109 5.74 -11.59 9.07
C VAL A 109 6.79 -12.26 9.97
N ASN A 110 7.33 -13.37 9.50
CA ASN A 110 8.51 -14.00 10.09
C ASN A 110 9.62 -14.09 9.04
N ILE A 111 10.77 -13.47 9.31
CA ILE A 111 11.97 -13.55 8.48
C ILE A 111 13.06 -14.21 9.34
N ALA A 112 13.42 -15.44 9.01
CA ALA A 112 14.37 -16.23 9.80
C ALA A 112 15.17 -17.19 8.90
N PRO A 113 16.37 -17.64 9.35
CA PRO A 113 17.08 -18.70 8.66
C PRO A 113 16.33 -20.05 8.82
N ASP A 114 16.30 -20.84 7.75
CA ASP A 114 15.89 -22.23 7.80
C ASP A 114 16.99 -23.14 8.39
N GLU A 115 16.74 -24.44 8.45
CA GLU A 115 17.70 -25.43 8.96
C GLU A 115 19.04 -25.46 8.19
N ASN A 116 19.09 -24.95 6.99
CA ASN A 116 20.29 -24.83 6.16
C ASN A 116 20.91 -23.43 6.23
N GLY A 117 20.41 -22.56 7.11
CA GLY A 117 20.87 -21.18 7.26
C GLY A 117 20.43 -20.23 6.17
N LYS A 118 19.52 -20.63 5.29
CA LYS A 118 18.95 -19.75 4.25
C LYS A 118 17.83 -18.91 4.82
N ILE A 119 17.88 -17.60 4.57
CA ILE A 119 16.83 -16.69 5.01
C ILE A 119 15.51 -17.00 4.28
N ARG A 120 14.47 -17.14 5.06
CA ARG A 120 13.11 -17.41 4.60
C ARG A 120 12.16 -16.36 5.13
N ILE A 121 11.12 -16.09 4.35
CA ILE A 121 9.96 -15.33 4.79
C ILE A 121 8.76 -16.27 4.86
N SER A 122 7.92 -16.07 5.88
CA SER A 122 6.59 -16.65 5.96
C SER A 122 5.63 -15.62 6.54
N THR A 123 4.35 -15.75 6.25
CA THR A 123 3.33 -14.86 6.77
C THR A 123 2.16 -15.63 7.36
N GLU A 124 1.46 -15.00 8.29
CA GLU A 124 0.25 -15.49 8.94
C GLU A 124 -0.82 -14.40 8.89
N ALA A 125 -1.99 -14.72 8.38
CA ALA A 125 -3.10 -13.77 8.30
C ALA A 125 -3.69 -13.52 9.70
N VAL A 126 -3.53 -12.29 10.19
CA VAL A 126 -3.93 -11.85 11.53
C VAL A 126 -5.32 -11.25 11.52
N GLN A 127 -5.56 -10.30 10.62
CA GLN A 127 -6.80 -9.53 10.59
C GLN A 127 -7.12 -9.10 9.15
N THR A 128 -8.43 -9.00 8.87
CA THR A 128 -8.94 -8.33 7.68
C THR A 128 -9.78 -7.13 8.12
N ILE A 129 -9.45 -5.95 7.63
CA ILE A 129 -10.17 -4.71 7.90
C ILE A 129 -10.96 -4.36 6.64
N TYR A 130 -12.28 -4.37 6.75
CA TYR A 130 -13.19 -3.95 5.69
C TYR A 130 -13.70 -2.53 5.95
N TYR A 131 -14.01 -1.80 4.90
CA TYR A 131 -14.85 -0.63 4.97
C TYR A 131 -16.16 -0.88 4.23
N LYS A 132 -17.28 -0.59 4.91
CA LYS A 132 -18.64 -0.77 4.38
C LYS A 132 -19.51 0.44 4.69
N ASN A 133 -20.29 0.87 3.72
CA ASN A 133 -21.13 2.06 3.89
C ASN A 133 -22.48 1.78 4.62
N ASP A 134 -22.89 0.52 4.75
CA ASP A 134 -24.10 -0.01 5.44
C ASP A 134 -25.42 0.74 5.14
N GLY A 135 -25.50 1.47 4.03
CA GLY A 135 -26.68 2.26 3.71
C GLY A 135 -26.91 3.47 4.63
N ILE A 136 -25.96 3.76 5.53
CA ILE A 136 -26.00 4.93 6.38
C ILE A 136 -25.60 6.12 5.53
N GLU A 137 -26.53 7.01 5.23
CA GLU A 137 -26.21 8.31 4.67
C GLU A 137 -25.37 9.08 5.69
N ASN A 138 -24.08 9.09 5.49
CA ASN A 138 -23.21 9.93 6.27
C ASN A 138 -23.19 11.32 5.65
N THR A 139 -24.00 12.20 6.20
CA THR A 139 -24.08 13.60 5.74
C THR A 139 -22.84 14.42 6.10
N LYS A 140 -21.99 13.92 7.01
CA LYS A 140 -20.80 14.62 7.49
C LYS A 140 -19.54 14.31 6.67
N TYR A 141 -19.37 13.06 6.28
CA TYR A 141 -18.17 12.58 5.60
C TYR A 141 -18.50 11.94 4.26
N GLN A 142 -17.56 12.00 3.33
CA GLN A 142 -17.68 11.33 2.04
C GLN A 142 -17.33 9.86 2.19
N THR A 143 -17.89 9.02 1.33
CA THR A 143 -17.58 7.59 1.29
C THR A 143 -16.12 7.38 0.85
N PRO A 144 -15.24 6.86 1.71
CA PRO A 144 -13.86 6.56 1.33
C PRO A 144 -13.76 5.22 0.56
N GLY A 145 -12.59 4.96 0.00
CA GLY A 145 -12.27 3.66 -0.61
C GLY A 145 -12.41 3.61 -2.12
N TRP A 146 -12.70 4.74 -2.77
CA TRP A 146 -12.74 4.79 -4.23
C TRP A 146 -11.34 4.91 -4.85
N GLY A 147 -11.16 4.37 -6.05
CA GLY A 147 -9.97 4.53 -6.88
C GLY A 147 -8.69 4.01 -6.22
N TRP A 148 -8.34 2.76 -6.27
CA TRP A 148 -7.12 2.15 -5.70
C TRP A 148 -6.68 2.78 -4.36
N PRO A 149 -7.43 2.53 -3.29
CA PRO A 149 -7.13 3.12 -1.99
C PRO A 149 -5.84 2.55 -1.40
N SER A 150 -5.19 3.29 -0.51
CA SER A 150 -4.08 2.82 0.33
C SER A 150 -4.45 2.83 1.79
N SER A 151 -3.97 1.84 2.51
CA SER A 151 -4.10 1.70 3.95
C SER A 151 -2.80 2.11 4.63
N LEU A 152 -2.87 3.17 5.44
CA LEU A 152 -1.72 3.70 6.17
C LEU A 152 -1.97 3.66 7.67
N VAL A 153 -0.94 3.42 8.46
CA VAL A 153 -1.09 3.18 9.90
C VAL A 153 -0.13 4.05 10.70
N ASP A 154 -0.67 4.78 11.67
CA ASP A 154 0.09 5.48 12.70
C ASP A 154 -0.07 4.72 14.02
N ILE A 155 0.91 3.85 14.31
CA ILE A 155 0.90 3.01 15.52
C ILE A 155 0.97 3.86 16.78
N GLU A 156 1.80 4.91 16.77
CA GLU A 156 2.03 5.74 17.96
C GLU A 156 0.76 6.48 18.39
N LYS A 157 -0.03 6.93 17.42
CA LYS A 157 -1.28 7.63 17.66
C LYS A 157 -2.51 6.72 17.68
N GLY A 158 -2.34 5.46 17.31
CA GLY A 158 -3.44 4.49 17.22
C GLY A 158 -4.44 4.84 16.12
N TYR A 159 -3.97 5.26 14.95
CA TYR A 159 -4.81 5.62 13.82
C TYR A 159 -4.59 4.70 12.62
N TYR A 160 -5.70 4.39 11.97
CA TYR A 160 -5.77 3.78 10.66
C TYR A 160 -6.29 4.81 9.67
N TYR A 161 -5.58 5.00 8.58
CA TYR A 161 -5.97 5.91 7.51
C TYR A 161 -6.31 5.14 6.25
N LEU A 162 -7.41 5.52 5.63
CA LEU A 162 -7.76 5.11 4.28
C LEU A 162 -7.60 6.33 3.35
N PHE A 163 -6.59 6.27 2.49
CA PHE A 163 -6.32 7.29 1.50
C PHE A 163 -6.92 6.84 0.17
N SER A 164 -7.80 7.64 -0.41
CA SER A 164 -8.59 7.23 -1.57
C SER A 164 -9.09 8.41 -2.40
N ALA A 165 -9.55 8.13 -3.61
CA ALA A 165 -10.26 9.13 -4.39
C ALA A 165 -11.60 9.51 -3.72
N ARG A 166 -12.04 10.74 -3.94
CA ARG A 166 -13.31 11.26 -3.43
C ARG A 166 -14.52 10.60 -4.07
N TYR A 167 -14.46 10.37 -5.36
CA TYR A 167 -15.54 9.78 -6.12
C TYR A 167 -15.11 8.48 -6.78
N ARG A 168 -16.08 7.62 -7.04
CA ARG A 168 -15.86 6.44 -7.87
C ARG A 168 -15.41 6.88 -9.26
N THR A 169 -14.17 6.54 -9.62
CA THR A 169 -13.62 6.77 -10.95
C THR A 169 -13.58 5.47 -11.72
N LYS A 170 -14.11 5.47 -12.94
CA LYS A 170 -13.74 4.44 -13.90
C LYS A 170 -12.52 4.95 -14.66
N ILE A 171 -11.56 4.06 -14.92
CA ILE A 171 -10.36 4.36 -15.73
C ILE A 171 -10.70 5.03 -17.06
N GLU A 172 -11.86 4.73 -17.60
CA GLU A 172 -12.41 5.31 -18.85
C GLU A 172 -12.73 6.82 -18.76
N PHE A 173 -12.75 7.40 -17.57
CA PHE A 173 -13.10 8.82 -17.34
C PHE A 173 -11.93 9.68 -16.91
N ILE A 174 -10.73 9.28 -17.32
CA ILE A 174 -9.48 10.00 -17.04
C ILE A 174 -9.57 11.50 -17.40
N ASP A 175 -10.33 11.87 -18.41
CA ASP A 175 -10.51 13.27 -18.81
C ASP A 175 -11.36 14.14 -17.86
N LYS A 176 -11.99 13.56 -16.83
CA LYS A 176 -12.78 14.29 -15.82
C LYS A 176 -12.07 14.47 -14.48
N TYR A 177 -10.79 14.25 -14.44
CA TYR A 177 -10.00 14.29 -13.19
C TYR A 177 -9.93 15.66 -12.51
N ASN A 178 -10.15 16.74 -13.21
CA ASN A 178 -10.07 18.10 -12.66
C ASN A 178 -11.13 18.38 -11.56
N GLU A 179 -12.13 17.50 -11.41
CA GLU A 179 -13.19 17.64 -10.41
C GLU A 179 -13.08 16.65 -9.24
N ASN A 180 -12.12 15.71 -9.31
CA ASN A 180 -11.96 14.69 -8.27
C ASN A 180 -10.72 15.00 -7.43
N ASN A 181 -10.91 15.01 -6.12
CA ASN A 181 -9.83 15.17 -5.14
C ASN A 181 -9.58 13.84 -4.44
N TYR A 182 -8.49 13.77 -3.68
CA TYR A 182 -8.26 12.68 -2.74
C TYR A 182 -8.79 13.04 -1.36
N ILE A 183 -9.21 12.03 -0.65
CA ILE A 183 -9.61 12.12 0.75
C ILE A 183 -8.72 11.23 1.61
N LEU A 184 -8.29 11.79 2.71
CA LEU A 184 -7.63 11.07 3.79
C LEU A 184 -8.63 10.86 4.92
N THR A 185 -9.11 9.64 5.08
CA THR A 185 -10.11 9.29 6.10
C THR A 185 -9.43 8.59 7.26
N ARG A 186 -9.64 9.11 8.47
CA ARG A 186 -9.04 8.59 9.70
C ARG A 186 -10.04 7.81 10.53
N PHE A 187 -9.59 6.66 11.01
CA PHE A 187 -10.29 5.77 11.93
C PHE A 187 -9.41 5.48 13.15
N PRO A 188 -9.97 5.05 14.27
CA PRO A 188 -9.19 4.37 15.31
C PRO A 188 -8.55 3.13 14.71
N LEU A 189 -7.30 2.84 15.07
CA LEU A 189 -6.63 1.62 14.62
C LEU A 189 -7.32 0.39 15.24
N PRO A 190 -7.84 -0.54 14.44
CA PRO A 190 -8.43 -1.76 14.96
C PRO A 190 -7.41 -2.61 15.74
N LYS A 191 -7.82 -3.15 16.87
CA LYS A 191 -7.00 -4.12 17.61
C LYS A 191 -6.97 -5.45 16.87
N THR A 192 -5.83 -6.12 16.94
CA THR A 192 -5.57 -7.41 16.27
C THR A 192 -6.21 -8.62 17.00
N ASP A 193 -7.08 -8.39 17.97
CA ASP A 193 -7.78 -9.41 18.73
C ASP A 193 -8.95 -10.07 17.97
N LYS A 194 -9.32 -9.52 16.81
CA LYS A 194 -10.39 -10.04 15.95
C LYS A 194 -9.87 -10.29 14.55
N ARG A 195 -10.19 -11.46 14.00
CA ARG A 195 -9.81 -11.83 12.62
C ARG A 195 -10.47 -10.91 11.56
N TYR A 196 -11.71 -10.48 11.80
CA TYR A 196 -12.47 -9.63 10.88
C TYR A 196 -12.98 -8.38 11.59
N VAL A 197 -12.74 -7.23 11.01
CA VAL A 197 -13.23 -5.93 11.47
C VAL A 197 -13.89 -5.20 10.32
N THR A 198 -15.09 -4.69 10.54
CA THR A 198 -15.78 -3.83 9.57
C THR A 198 -15.83 -2.41 10.11
N LEU A 199 -15.19 -1.50 9.40
CA LEU A 199 -15.30 -0.07 9.62
C LEU A 199 -16.48 0.48 8.82
N THR A 200 -17.18 1.43 9.41
CA THR A 200 -18.38 2.07 8.86
C THR A 200 -18.25 3.59 8.90
N PRO A 201 -19.16 4.34 8.30
CA PRO A 201 -19.19 5.80 8.47
C PRO A 201 -19.21 6.29 9.92
N ALA A 202 -19.75 5.48 10.85
CA ALA A 202 -19.80 5.83 12.28
C ALA A 202 -18.40 5.78 12.95
N ASP A 203 -17.46 5.04 12.38
CA ASP A 203 -16.11 4.89 12.92
C ASP A 203 -15.16 5.99 12.44
N ILE A 204 -15.59 6.82 11.48
CA ILE A 204 -14.76 7.92 10.97
C ILE A 204 -14.59 8.98 12.05
N THR A 205 -13.35 9.20 12.47
CA THR A 205 -13.03 10.26 13.43
C THR A 205 -12.76 11.60 12.76
N GLU A 206 -12.14 11.56 11.56
CA GLU A 206 -11.84 12.77 10.80
C GLU A 206 -11.64 12.42 9.33
N GLN A 207 -11.89 13.40 8.46
CA GLN A 207 -11.65 13.26 7.03
C GLN A 207 -11.17 14.59 6.48
N PHE A 208 -10.13 14.53 5.67
CA PHE A 208 -9.53 15.69 5.01
C PHE A 208 -9.65 15.54 3.50
N GLU A 209 -10.03 16.59 2.82
CA GLU A 209 -9.99 16.67 1.37
C GLU A 209 -8.67 17.28 0.93
N LEU A 210 -7.98 16.62 0.02
CA LEU A 210 -6.67 17.00 -0.50
C LEU A 210 -6.78 17.26 -1.99
N PRO A 211 -6.47 18.49 -2.45
CA PRO A 211 -6.46 18.77 -3.89
C PRO A 211 -5.27 18.09 -4.55
N PHE A 212 -5.50 17.40 -5.65
CA PHE A 212 -4.46 16.71 -6.41
C PHE A 212 -4.53 17.08 -7.89
N ASP A 213 -3.36 17.23 -8.48
CA ASP A 213 -3.15 17.48 -9.89
C ASP A 213 -2.95 16.20 -10.73
N ILE A 214 -2.64 15.08 -10.08
CA ILE A 214 -2.44 13.78 -10.71
C ILE A 214 -3.25 12.74 -9.94
N LEU A 215 -4.08 11.99 -10.65
CA LEU A 215 -4.97 11.00 -10.07
C LEU A 215 -4.52 9.55 -10.28
N PHE A 216 -3.31 9.34 -10.74
CA PHE A 216 -2.72 8.02 -10.86
C PHE A 216 -2.00 7.68 -9.57
N THR A 217 -2.75 7.18 -8.60
CA THR A 217 -2.20 6.77 -7.30
C THR A 217 -1.46 5.46 -7.42
N GLN A 218 -0.41 5.37 -6.62
CA GLN A 218 0.40 4.18 -6.46
C GLN A 218 0.37 3.73 -4.99
N GLY A 219 1.46 3.81 -4.27
CA GLY A 219 1.53 3.41 -2.88
C GLY A 219 2.22 4.44 -2.00
N GLY A 220 2.20 4.19 -0.69
CA GLY A 220 2.80 5.13 0.25
C GLY A 220 3.19 4.52 1.58
N THR A 221 3.83 5.34 2.38
CA THR A 221 4.20 5.01 3.75
C THR A 221 3.93 6.18 4.69
N LEU A 222 3.82 5.89 5.99
CA LEU A 222 3.63 6.90 7.02
C LEU A 222 4.74 6.79 8.06
N ARG A 223 5.37 7.92 8.38
CA ARG A 223 6.39 8.03 9.42
C ARG A 223 6.23 9.35 10.17
N ASP A 224 6.21 9.31 11.49
CA ASP A 224 6.12 10.49 12.36
C ASP A 224 4.91 11.39 12.05
N GLY A 225 3.78 10.80 11.66
CA GLY A 225 2.57 11.51 11.27
C GLY A 225 2.64 12.19 9.90
N ILE A 226 3.67 11.91 9.11
CA ILE A 226 3.84 12.38 7.73
C ILE A 226 3.65 11.22 6.77
N ILE A 227 2.78 11.41 5.80
CA ILE A 227 2.58 10.47 4.68
C ILE A 227 3.49 10.89 3.53
N TYR A 228 4.20 9.92 2.98
CA TYR A 228 4.94 9.97 1.73
C TYR A 228 4.19 9.09 0.73
N TYR A 229 3.71 9.67 -0.35
CA TYR A 229 2.82 8.98 -1.27
C TYR A 229 3.24 9.18 -2.72
N THR A 230 3.36 8.08 -3.47
CA THR A 230 3.80 8.05 -4.86
C THR A 230 2.62 8.13 -5.82
N PHE A 231 2.82 8.79 -6.95
CA PHE A 231 1.86 9.01 -8.02
C PHE A 231 2.55 8.93 -9.37
N GLY A 232 1.79 8.58 -10.39
CA GLY A 232 2.26 8.56 -11.77
C GLY A 232 2.42 7.15 -12.32
N CYS A 233 2.78 7.06 -13.57
CA CYS A 233 3.07 5.80 -14.26
C CYS A 233 4.13 5.95 -15.35
N GLY A 234 5.07 6.90 -15.18
CA GLY A 234 6.17 7.14 -16.11
C GLY A 234 5.74 7.62 -17.50
N LYS A 235 4.52 8.16 -17.65
CA LYS A 235 4.02 8.66 -18.94
C LYS A 235 3.91 10.18 -18.93
N PRO A 236 4.08 10.86 -20.08
CA PRO A 236 4.01 12.32 -20.14
C PRO A 236 2.71 12.93 -19.59
N HIS A 237 1.60 12.20 -19.66
CA HIS A 237 0.30 12.65 -19.14
C HIS A 237 0.10 12.30 -17.65
N TYR A 238 0.93 11.39 -17.12
CA TYR A 238 0.94 10.94 -15.73
C TYR A 238 2.37 10.82 -15.25
N PRO A 239 3.10 11.97 -15.16
CA PRO A 239 4.48 11.98 -14.71
C PRO A 239 4.56 11.54 -13.25
N ASP A 240 5.66 10.90 -12.92
CA ASP A 240 5.90 10.45 -11.56
C ASP A 240 6.10 11.65 -10.63
N ALA A 241 5.51 11.50 -9.46
CA ALA A 241 5.60 12.52 -8.42
C ALA A 241 5.41 11.89 -7.03
N MET A 242 5.87 12.60 -6.02
CA MET A 242 5.58 12.29 -4.63
C MET A 242 4.86 13.44 -3.95
N ARG A 243 3.97 13.11 -3.03
CA ARG A 243 3.30 14.06 -2.15
C ARG A 243 3.69 13.76 -0.71
N ILE A 244 4.07 14.82 0.01
CA ILE A 244 4.36 14.78 1.43
C ILE A 244 3.19 15.47 2.15
N ILE A 245 2.53 14.74 3.03
CA ILE A 245 1.25 15.15 3.63
C ILE A 245 1.32 15.02 5.15
N ASP A 246 0.98 16.08 5.88
CA ASP A 246 0.72 16.02 7.31
C ASP A 246 -0.61 15.28 7.55
N ALA A 247 -0.52 14.03 7.99
CA ALA A 247 -1.68 13.17 8.20
C ALA A 247 -2.60 13.68 9.30
N ASN A 248 -2.08 14.45 10.27
CA ASN A 248 -2.87 14.95 11.38
C ASN A 248 -3.69 16.17 11.01
N LYS A 249 -3.18 16.97 10.07
CA LYS A 249 -3.84 18.22 9.64
C LYS A 249 -4.51 18.07 8.28
N GLY A 250 -4.29 16.93 7.59
CA GLY A 250 -4.75 16.76 6.22
C GLY A 250 -4.21 17.85 5.30
N LYS A 251 -2.94 18.20 5.45
CA LYS A 251 -2.34 19.29 4.69
C LYS A 251 -1.19 18.78 3.83
N MET A 252 -1.23 19.08 2.54
CA MET A 252 -0.08 18.87 1.68
C MET A 252 1.04 19.82 2.10
N LEU A 253 2.20 19.25 2.42
CA LEU A 253 3.40 19.98 2.81
C LEU A 253 4.29 20.26 1.61
N GLN A 254 4.47 19.27 0.75
CA GLN A 254 5.37 19.36 -0.40
C GLN A 254 4.89 18.47 -1.56
N ARG A 255 5.18 18.90 -2.76
CA ARG A 255 5.13 18.11 -3.98
C ARG A 255 6.56 17.99 -4.53
N ILE A 256 7.00 16.75 -4.74
CA ILE A 256 8.27 16.46 -5.40
C ILE A 256 7.95 15.96 -6.80
N ASP A 257 8.50 16.63 -7.80
CA ASP A 257 8.42 16.22 -9.19
C ASP A 257 9.52 15.19 -9.47
N LEU A 258 9.14 14.02 -9.91
CA LEU A 258 10.06 12.92 -10.22
C LEU A 258 10.16 12.68 -11.73
N SER A 259 9.55 13.55 -12.55
CA SER A 259 9.50 13.40 -14.01
C SER A 259 10.87 13.53 -14.70
N GLU A 260 11.89 14.04 -14.02
CA GLU A 260 13.27 14.16 -14.54
C GLU A 260 14.25 13.18 -13.85
N CYS A 261 13.75 12.31 -12.95
CA CYS A 261 14.58 11.30 -12.30
C CYS A 261 15.05 10.22 -13.29
N ILE A 262 16.08 9.47 -12.91
CA ILE A 262 16.65 8.37 -13.73
C ILE A 262 15.61 7.30 -14.10
N PHE A 263 14.57 7.19 -13.30
CA PHE A 263 13.47 6.23 -13.50
C PHE A 263 12.19 6.86 -14.08
N ALA A 264 12.23 8.12 -14.52
CA ALA A 264 11.04 8.88 -14.93
C ALA A 264 10.17 8.28 -16.06
N GLN A 265 10.66 7.25 -16.74
CA GLN A 265 9.91 6.49 -17.75
C GLN A 265 9.38 5.14 -17.25
N GLU A 266 9.63 4.84 -15.98
CA GLU A 266 9.13 3.64 -15.31
C GLU A 266 7.91 4.03 -14.46
N GLU A 267 6.99 3.10 -14.28
CA GLU A 267 5.90 3.29 -13.33
C GLU A 267 6.46 3.18 -11.91
N ILE A 268 6.35 4.27 -11.14
CA ILE A 268 6.67 4.24 -9.71
C ILE A 268 5.53 3.53 -8.98
N GLU A 269 5.84 2.58 -8.09
CA GLU A 269 4.80 1.77 -7.45
C GLU A 269 4.55 2.20 -6.00
N CYS A 270 5.57 2.18 -5.16
CA CYS A 270 5.41 2.45 -3.73
C CYS A 270 6.67 3.05 -3.14
N CYS A 271 6.62 3.48 -1.87
CA CYS A 271 7.79 3.93 -1.13
C CYS A 271 7.83 3.37 0.29
N ALA A 272 9.05 3.25 0.83
CA ALA A 272 9.31 2.80 2.19
C ALA A 272 10.62 3.37 2.72
N PHE A 273 10.79 3.41 4.04
CA PHE A 273 12.03 3.87 4.66
C PHE A 273 13.02 2.75 4.92
N TYR A 274 14.27 2.95 4.54
CA TYR A 274 15.43 2.15 4.95
C TYR A 274 16.31 2.99 5.89
N GLY A 275 16.15 2.79 7.18
CA GLY A 275 16.68 3.75 8.16
C GLY A 275 16.05 5.12 7.95
N ASP A 276 16.86 6.16 7.70
CA ASP A 276 16.37 7.53 7.43
C ASP A 276 16.24 7.84 5.94
N ARG A 277 16.56 6.89 5.06
CA ARG A 277 16.52 7.05 3.62
C ARG A 277 15.16 6.64 3.09
N LEU A 278 14.56 7.50 2.28
CA LEU A 278 13.32 7.18 1.58
C LEU A 278 13.64 6.44 0.29
N MET A 279 13.09 5.25 0.15
CA MET A 279 13.28 4.39 -1.00
C MET A 279 11.98 4.28 -1.78
N VAL A 280 12.08 4.15 -3.09
CA VAL A 280 10.94 3.85 -3.99
C VAL A 280 11.25 2.62 -4.82
N ASN A 281 10.21 1.86 -5.17
CA ASN A 281 10.32 0.80 -6.16
C ASN A 281 9.59 1.19 -7.44
N THR A 282 10.00 0.58 -8.56
CA THR A 282 9.40 0.81 -9.86
C THR A 282 9.04 -0.49 -10.57
N ALA A 283 8.13 -0.42 -11.52
CA ALA A 283 7.78 -1.53 -12.40
C ALA A 283 8.98 -2.01 -13.26
N GLY A 284 10.02 -1.20 -13.38
CA GLY A 284 11.28 -1.55 -14.03
C GLY A 284 12.20 -2.48 -13.23
N CYS A 285 11.72 -3.04 -12.11
CA CYS A 285 12.48 -3.95 -11.24
C CYS A 285 13.67 -3.27 -10.55
N ALA A 286 13.49 -2.07 -10.07
CA ALA A 286 14.54 -1.35 -9.37
C ALA A 286 14.03 -0.67 -8.09
N ILE A 287 14.96 -0.47 -7.16
CA ILE A 287 14.76 0.29 -5.93
C ILE A 287 15.73 1.46 -5.96
N TYR A 288 15.18 2.66 -5.84
CA TYR A 288 15.93 3.91 -5.84
C TYR A 288 15.81 4.62 -4.49
N GLU A 289 16.78 5.45 -4.17
CA GLU A 289 16.75 6.37 -3.04
C GLU A 289 16.28 7.75 -3.53
N ILE A 290 15.36 8.35 -2.80
CA ILE A 290 14.91 9.73 -3.02
C ILE A 290 15.55 10.61 -1.96
N GLU A 291 16.32 11.58 -2.39
CA GLU A 291 16.83 12.63 -1.51
C GLU A 291 15.70 13.61 -1.21
N LEU A 292 15.46 13.84 0.07
CA LEU A 292 14.52 14.85 0.54
C LEU A 292 15.32 16.09 0.92
N ASP A 293 15.19 17.16 0.14
CA ASP A 293 15.80 18.46 0.42
C ASP A 293 15.12 19.20 1.60
#